data_905874cf327d34e378de39d02a6597b5
#
_entry.id   905874cf327d34e378de39d02a6597b5
#
_cell.length_a   1.000
_cell.length_b   1.000
_cell.length_c   1.000
_cell.angle_alpha   90.00
_cell.angle_beta   90.00
_cell.angle_gamma   90.00
#
_symmetry.space_group_name_H-M   'P 1'
#
loop_
_entity.id
_entity.type
_entity.pdbx_description
1 polymer ?
#
loop_
_entity_poly.entity_id
_entity_poly.type
_entity_poly.pdbx_seq_one_letter_code
_entity_poly.pdbx_strand_id
1 'polypeptide(L)'
;MATYITPTVIARRALATLYNMTVFAALVYRDFDDDFKGKQGDTITVRTPATFTANTFNRGSGISLQDPTEGSTTVTLNTIADVSFPVTAEDLTLRVDNFDERLLKPAAEAIAQRVDGDLAEALVDAAESAGGGGTATWSDSKPSSVFTGETGARAKLTRNKAPATDCVAVLSPEATGVALTEDLFVAADKSGWTVALRDGAVGRVFGFDTFETQVLGYGSVTAGTDAGQADGVAFHRDAVALASATLQKPDGLPADQFAVENYKGLALRVTKAYDITKKQDVCSVDFLYGLKTLRKEHSVQLSMGLGS
;
A
#
# COMPACT_ATOMS: atom_id res chain seq x y z
N MET A 1 19.98 35.27 -3.00
CA MET A 1 20.72 34.19 -3.64
C MET A 1 19.71 33.31 -4.35
N ALA A 2 19.83 33.09 -5.64
CA ALA A 2 18.99 32.16 -6.35
C ALA A 2 19.36 30.74 -5.88
N THR A 3 18.44 30.07 -5.23
CA THR A 3 18.63 28.68 -4.80
C THR A 3 18.46 27.82 -6.05
N TYR A 4 19.55 27.30 -6.58
CA TYR A 4 19.50 26.38 -7.72
C TYR A 4 18.75 25.10 -7.31
N ILE A 5 17.84 24.64 -8.16
CA ILE A 5 17.10 23.39 -7.97
C ILE A 5 18.08 22.24 -8.19
N THR A 6 18.60 21.69 -7.10
CA THR A 6 19.48 20.51 -7.15
C THR A 6 18.65 19.22 -7.08
N PRO A 7 19.10 18.11 -7.69
CA PRO A 7 18.42 16.82 -7.63
C PRO A 7 18.12 16.38 -6.19
N THR A 8 18.99 16.69 -5.23
CA THR A 8 18.78 16.37 -3.81
C THR A 8 17.57 17.10 -3.21
N VAL A 9 17.38 18.38 -3.54
CA VAL A 9 16.20 19.15 -3.08
C VAL A 9 14.93 18.59 -3.70
N ILE A 10 14.98 18.25 -5.00
CA ILE A 10 13.88 17.62 -5.72
C ILE A 10 13.52 16.29 -5.05
N ALA A 11 14.50 15.42 -4.81
CA ALA A 11 14.29 14.09 -4.23
C ALA A 11 13.64 14.18 -2.84
N ARG A 12 14.10 15.06 -1.97
CA ARG A 12 13.54 15.24 -0.62
C ARG A 12 12.11 15.72 -0.64
N ARG A 13 11.77 16.68 -1.50
CA ARG A 13 10.42 17.21 -1.62
C ARG A 13 9.47 16.21 -2.24
N ALA A 14 9.89 15.52 -3.32
CA ALA A 14 9.12 14.46 -3.95
C ALA A 14 8.81 13.35 -2.95
N LEU A 15 9.81 12.93 -2.17
CA LEU A 15 9.66 11.87 -1.18
C LEU A 15 8.71 12.24 -0.04
N ALA A 16 8.78 13.47 0.45
CA ALA A 16 7.85 13.97 1.47
C ALA A 16 6.41 14.01 0.94
N THR A 17 6.22 14.43 -0.32
CA THR A 17 4.92 14.45 -0.99
C THR A 17 4.39 13.03 -1.19
N LEU A 18 5.22 12.13 -1.71
CA LEU A 18 4.89 10.72 -1.91
C LEU A 18 4.40 10.06 -0.60
N TYR A 19 5.16 10.24 0.49
CA TYR A 19 4.79 9.68 1.79
C TYR A 19 3.44 10.18 2.31
N ASN A 20 3.14 11.46 2.10
CA ASN A 20 1.88 12.04 2.57
C ASN A 20 0.67 11.63 1.72
N MET A 21 0.89 11.11 0.51
CA MET A 21 -0.15 10.74 -0.43
C MET A 21 -0.45 9.24 -0.46
N THR A 22 0.51 8.41 -0.07
CA THR A 22 0.30 6.95 -0.01
C THR A 22 -0.51 6.57 1.23
N VAL A 23 -1.58 5.80 1.04
CA VAL A 23 -2.41 5.24 2.12
C VAL A 23 -1.93 3.82 2.45
N PHE A 24 -1.94 2.92 1.49
CA PHE A 24 -1.60 1.51 1.71
C PHE A 24 -0.15 1.29 2.11
N ALA A 25 0.78 2.04 1.51
CA ALA A 25 2.21 1.87 1.80
C ALA A 25 2.58 2.10 3.27
N ALA A 26 1.78 2.84 4.03
CA ALA A 26 1.98 3.04 5.47
C ALA A 26 1.39 1.91 6.33
N LEU A 27 0.44 1.13 5.79
CA LEU A 27 -0.38 0.17 6.53
C LEU A 27 0.08 -1.29 6.37
N VAL A 28 0.89 -1.58 5.34
CA VAL A 28 1.45 -2.91 5.07
C VAL A 28 2.79 -3.15 5.76
N TYR A 29 3.26 -4.40 5.72
CA TYR A 29 4.54 -4.78 6.31
C TYR A 29 5.72 -4.31 5.47
N ARG A 30 6.74 -3.65 6.10
CA ARG A 30 7.89 -3.01 5.42
C ARG A 30 9.25 -3.26 6.08
N ASP A 31 9.36 -4.22 6.98
CA ASP A 31 10.58 -4.41 7.79
C ASP A 31 11.77 -5.01 6.99
N PHE A 32 11.62 -5.18 5.66
CA PHE A 32 12.66 -5.76 4.79
C PHE A 32 13.44 -4.73 3.97
N ASP A 33 13.16 -3.44 4.09
CA ASP A 33 13.72 -2.41 3.21
C ASP A 33 15.26 -2.32 3.28
N ASP A 34 15.84 -2.58 4.45
CA ASP A 34 17.30 -2.49 4.68
C ASP A 34 18.09 -3.70 4.15
N ASP A 35 17.43 -4.79 3.82
CA ASP A 35 18.10 -6.04 3.42
C ASP A 35 18.43 -6.09 1.91
N PHE A 36 17.85 -5.21 1.10
CA PHE A 36 18.03 -5.19 -0.35
C PHE A 36 19.23 -4.36 -0.82
N LYS A 37 19.89 -4.85 -1.87
CA LYS A 37 21.06 -4.18 -2.48
C LYS A 37 20.71 -3.14 -3.56
N GLY A 38 19.40 -2.94 -3.83
CA GLY A 38 18.93 -1.93 -4.76
C GLY A 38 19.11 -2.26 -6.24
N LYS A 39 19.08 -3.55 -6.61
CA LYS A 39 19.02 -3.98 -8.00
C LYS A 39 17.64 -4.50 -8.33
N GLN A 40 17.15 -4.18 -9.53
CA GLN A 40 15.94 -4.84 -10.05
C GLN A 40 16.18 -6.34 -10.15
N GLY A 41 15.24 -7.14 -9.63
CA GLY A 41 15.36 -8.59 -9.55
C GLY A 41 16.08 -9.09 -8.30
N ASP A 42 16.49 -8.21 -7.38
CA ASP A 42 17.02 -8.59 -6.07
C ASP A 42 15.94 -9.28 -5.24
N THR A 43 16.32 -10.34 -4.53
CA THR A 43 15.36 -11.20 -3.84
C THR A 43 15.77 -11.45 -2.39
N ILE A 44 14.80 -11.40 -1.49
CA ILE A 44 14.96 -11.82 -0.10
C ILE A 44 14.01 -12.97 0.19
N THR A 45 14.50 -13.99 0.87
CA THR A 45 13.69 -15.11 1.31
C THR A 45 13.24 -14.88 2.75
N VAL A 46 11.95 -14.68 2.93
CA VAL A 46 11.29 -14.57 4.24
C VAL A 46 10.90 -15.95 4.71
N ARG A 47 11.39 -16.36 5.87
CA ARG A 47 11.02 -17.64 6.48
C ARG A 47 9.73 -17.49 7.28
N THR A 48 8.81 -18.40 7.07
CA THR A 48 7.58 -18.47 7.87
C THR A 48 7.83 -19.46 9.04
N PRO A 49 7.49 -19.10 10.29
CA PRO A 49 7.64 -20.01 11.42
C PRO A 49 6.91 -21.33 11.21
N ALA A 50 7.52 -22.42 11.67
CA ALA A 50 6.91 -23.74 11.62
C ALA A 50 5.62 -23.77 12.46
N THR A 51 4.60 -24.47 11.96
CA THR A 51 3.35 -24.69 12.68
C THR A 51 3.35 -26.09 13.30
N PHE A 52 3.01 -26.16 14.59
CA PHE A 52 2.89 -27.43 15.31
C PHE A 52 1.43 -27.69 15.68
N THR A 53 1.07 -28.96 15.69
CA THR A 53 -0.25 -29.42 16.15
C THR A 53 -0.11 -30.08 17.51
N ALA A 54 -0.90 -29.64 18.49
CA ALA A 54 -0.89 -30.28 19.80
C ALA A 54 -1.54 -31.67 19.71
N ASN A 55 -0.79 -32.70 20.08
CA ASN A 55 -1.27 -34.07 20.15
C ASN A 55 -1.61 -34.46 21.58
N THR A 56 -2.64 -35.29 21.73
CA THR A 56 -2.97 -35.86 23.05
C THR A 56 -1.96 -36.94 23.38
N PHE A 57 -1.28 -36.80 24.52
CA PHE A 57 -0.33 -37.81 25.00
C PHE A 57 -1.05 -39.10 25.41
N ASN A 58 -0.61 -40.24 24.86
CA ASN A 58 -1.08 -41.54 25.27
C ASN A 58 0.10 -42.34 25.81
N ARG A 59 0.02 -42.79 27.05
CA ARG A 59 1.09 -43.51 27.72
C ARG A 59 1.44 -44.86 27.05
N GLY A 60 0.50 -45.46 26.30
CA GLY A 60 0.69 -46.75 25.59
C GLY A 60 1.42 -46.58 24.26
N SER A 61 1.28 -45.46 23.56
CA SER A 61 1.90 -45.17 22.25
C SER A 61 3.12 -44.26 22.31
N GLY A 62 3.38 -43.64 23.48
CA GLY A 62 4.50 -42.74 23.67
C GLY A 62 4.30 -41.34 23.05
N ILE A 63 5.41 -40.64 22.79
CA ILE A 63 5.44 -39.29 22.26
C ILE A 63 5.42 -39.37 20.73
N SER A 64 4.55 -38.58 20.09
CA SER A 64 4.56 -38.34 18.64
C SER A 64 5.46 -37.16 18.33
N LEU A 65 6.56 -37.41 17.63
CA LEU A 65 7.47 -36.37 17.16
C LEU A 65 6.91 -35.72 15.89
N GLN A 66 7.00 -34.42 15.79
CA GLN A 66 6.65 -33.67 14.60
C GLN A 66 7.91 -32.97 14.06
N ASP A 67 8.21 -33.20 12.79
CA ASP A 67 9.31 -32.49 12.13
C ASP A 67 8.87 -31.04 11.82
N PRO A 68 9.62 -30.02 12.27
CA PRO A 68 9.31 -28.63 11.96
C PRO A 68 9.50 -28.38 10.46
N THR A 69 8.44 -28.10 9.75
CA THR A 69 8.50 -27.66 8.36
C THR A 69 8.36 -26.14 8.33
N GLU A 70 9.47 -25.46 8.02
CA GLU A 70 9.46 -24.02 7.80
C GLU A 70 9.04 -23.71 6.36
N GLY A 71 8.07 -22.83 6.21
CA GLY A 71 7.73 -22.26 4.91
C GLY A 71 8.73 -21.15 4.54
N SER A 72 8.91 -20.90 3.26
CA SER A 72 9.67 -19.75 2.78
C SER A 72 8.92 -19.02 1.67
N THR A 73 8.92 -17.71 1.74
CA THR A 73 8.32 -16.83 0.72
C THR A 73 9.38 -15.87 0.23
N THR A 74 9.52 -15.73 -1.09
CA THR A 74 10.53 -14.85 -1.68
C THR A 74 9.87 -13.53 -2.07
N VAL A 75 10.40 -12.41 -1.58
CA VAL A 75 10.05 -11.05 -1.98
C VAL A 75 11.06 -10.59 -3.02
N THR A 76 10.60 -10.13 -4.17
CA THR A 76 11.45 -9.72 -5.30
C THR A 76 11.16 -8.27 -5.67
N LEU A 77 12.21 -7.47 -5.84
CA LEU A 77 12.10 -6.11 -6.37
C LEU A 77 12.00 -6.17 -7.89
N ASN A 78 10.79 -6.12 -8.42
CA ASN A 78 10.54 -6.34 -9.86
C ASN A 78 9.97 -5.11 -10.57
N THR A 79 9.43 -4.14 -9.85
CA THR A 79 8.70 -3.01 -10.44
C THR A 79 9.43 -1.70 -10.22
N ILE A 80 9.60 -0.94 -11.30
CA ILE A 80 10.09 0.44 -11.25
C ILE A 80 8.94 1.33 -11.69
N ALA A 81 8.44 2.17 -10.79
CA ALA A 81 7.57 3.27 -11.17
C ALA A 81 8.45 4.45 -11.60
N ASP A 82 8.26 4.93 -12.81
CA ASP A 82 9.00 6.04 -13.41
C ASP A 82 8.04 7.14 -13.85
N VAL A 83 8.41 8.37 -13.54
CA VAL A 83 7.77 9.55 -14.10
C VAL A 83 8.86 10.49 -14.59
N SER A 84 8.94 10.65 -15.91
CA SER A 84 9.92 11.51 -16.56
C SER A 84 9.25 12.69 -17.24
N PHE A 85 9.77 13.88 -17.01
CA PHE A 85 9.25 15.11 -17.61
C PHE A 85 10.37 16.03 -18.10
N PRO A 86 10.14 16.75 -19.23
CA PRO A 86 11.08 17.73 -19.72
C PRO A 86 11.03 19.00 -18.87
N VAL A 87 12.20 19.62 -18.68
CA VAL A 87 12.35 20.94 -18.04
C VAL A 87 13.00 21.86 -19.08
N THR A 88 12.25 22.82 -19.58
CA THR A 88 12.76 23.76 -20.57
C THR A 88 13.62 24.86 -19.94
N ALA A 89 14.46 25.53 -20.74
CA ALA A 89 15.25 26.67 -20.26
C ALA A 89 14.37 27.82 -19.69
N GLU A 90 13.14 27.93 -20.20
CA GLU A 90 12.15 28.88 -19.73
C GLU A 90 11.63 28.50 -18.34
N ASP A 91 11.41 27.22 -18.07
CA ASP A 91 10.99 26.71 -16.77
C ASP A 91 12.09 26.84 -15.71
N LEU A 92 13.36 26.77 -16.09
CA LEU A 92 14.48 27.00 -15.18
C LEU A 92 14.56 28.45 -14.64
N THR A 93 13.91 29.40 -15.28
CA THR A 93 13.81 30.78 -14.81
C THR A 93 12.70 30.97 -13.77
N LEU A 94 11.82 29.96 -13.60
CA LEU A 94 10.77 29.97 -12.59
C LEU A 94 11.36 29.85 -11.18
N ARG A 95 10.65 30.39 -10.20
CA ARG A 95 10.99 30.21 -8.78
C ARG A 95 10.86 28.73 -8.41
N VAL A 96 11.71 28.27 -7.50
CA VAL A 96 11.73 26.87 -7.01
C VAL A 96 10.33 26.41 -6.55
N ASP A 97 9.56 27.29 -5.90
CA ASP A 97 8.23 26.96 -5.41
C ASP A 97 7.23 26.63 -6.53
N ASN A 98 7.33 27.34 -7.66
CA ASN A 98 6.47 27.07 -8.82
C ASN A 98 6.83 25.75 -9.51
N PHE A 99 8.11 25.35 -9.50
CA PHE A 99 8.57 24.07 -10.03
C PHE A 99 7.99 22.90 -9.22
N ASP A 100 8.02 23.00 -7.90
CA ASP A 100 7.51 21.96 -7.02
C ASP A 100 6.00 21.75 -7.21
N GLU A 101 5.21 22.81 -7.22
CA GLU A 101 3.76 22.72 -7.36
C GLU A 101 3.32 22.24 -8.75
N ARG A 102 4.01 22.65 -9.80
CA ARG A 102 3.58 22.42 -11.18
C ARG A 102 4.08 21.09 -11.76
N LEU A 103 5.22 20.60 -11.35
CA LEU A 103 5.86 19.43 -11.95
C LEU A 103 6.12 18.32 -10.93
N LEU A 104 6.71 18.64 -9.78
CA LEU A 104 7.16 17.63 -8.86
C LEU A 104 6.01 17.00 -8.07
N LYS A 105 5.07 17.80 -7.62
CA LYS A 105 3.90 17.30 -6.88
C LYS A 105 3.04 16.37 -7.71
N PRO A 106 2.62 16.70 -8.96
CA PRO A 106 1.90 15.76 -9.82
C PRO A 106 2.68 14.48 -10.15
N ALA A 107 4.01 14.58 -10.31
CA ALA A 107 4.85 13.41 -10.53
C ALA A 107 4.86 12.46 -9.33
N ALA A 108 4.99 13.00 -8.13
CA ALA A 108 4.93 12.22 -6.88
C ALA A 108 3.53 11.64 -6.65
N GLU A 109 2.46 12.37 -7.00
CA GLU A 109 1.07 11.88 -6.95
C GLU A 109 0.87 10.67 -7.85
N ALA A 110 1.38 10.73 -9.09
CA ALA A 110 1.27 9.62 -10.04
C ALA A 110 1.99 8.35 -9.54
N ILE A 111 3.19 8.50 -8.94
CA ILE A 111 3.91 7.37 -8.35
C ILE A 111 3.15 6.82 -7.15
N ALA A 112 2.61 7.68 -6.27
CA ALA A 112 1.83 7.27 -5.11
C ALA A 112 0.59 6.46 -5.52
N GLN A 113 -0.17 6.96 -6.51
CA GLN A 113 -1.35 6.28 -7.03
C GLN A 113 -0.99 4.91 -7.65
N ARG A 114 0.14 4.82 -8.35
CA ARG A 114 0.61 3.56 -8.91
C ARG A 114 0.95 2.54 -7.83
N VAL A 115 1.70 2.94 -6.81
CA VAL A 115 2.10 2.06 -5.70
C VAL A 115 0.89 1.60 -4.89
N ASP A 116 -0.01 2.53 -4.57
CA ASP A 116 -1.23 2.21 -3.83
C ASP A 116 -2.18 1.34 -4.66
N GLY A 117 -2.23 1.53 -6.00
CA GLY A 117 -2.99 0.68 -6.92
C GLY A 117 -2.50 -0.77 -6.91
N ASP A 118 -1.21 -0.96 -7.10
CA ASP A 118 -0.60 -2.29 -7.10
C ASP A 118 -0.74 -2.98 -5.72
N LEU A 119 -0.71 -2.22 -4.62
CA LEU A 119 -0.95 -2.75 -3.27
C LEU A 119 -2.42 -3.15 -3.05
N ALA A 120 -3.35 -2.33 -3.51
CA ALA A 120 -4.78 -2.63 -3.45
C ALA A 120 -5.10 -3.91 -4.23
N GLU A 121 -4.58 -4.03 -5.46
CA GLU A 121 -4.70 -5.23 -6.29
C GLU A 121 -4.14 -6.46 -5.57
N ALA A 122 -2.93 -6.38 -5.04
CA ALA A 122 -2.31 -7.50 -4.33
C ALA A 122 -3.10 -7.94 -3.08
N LEU A 123 -3.77 -7.02 -2.37
CA LEU A 123 -4.59 -7.31 -1.21
C LEU A 123 -5.93 -7.95 -1.62
N VAL A 124 -6.56 -7.48 -2.70
CA VAL A 124 -7.81 -8.05 -3.23
C VAL A 124 -7.55 -9.44 -3.79
N ASP A 125 -6.51 -9.62 -4.62
CA ASP A 125 -6.10 -10.91 -5.15
C ASP A 125 -5.78 -11.93 -4.02
N ALA A 126 -5.13 -11.46 -2.94
CA ALA A 126 -4.88 -12.28 -1.78
C ALA A 126 -6.18 -12.78 -1.14
N ALA A 127 -7.18 -11.89 -1.01
CA ALA A 127 -8.47 -12.23 -0.43
C ALA A 127 -9.26 -13.23 -1.29
N GLU A 128 -9.27 -13.04 -2.61
CA GLU A 128 -10.02 -13.87 -3.56
C GLU A 128 -9.35 -15.21 -3.87
N SER A 129 -8.02 -15.29 -3.67
CA SER A 129 -7.27 -16.51 -3.96
C SER A 129 -7.74 -17.71 -3.14
N ALA A 130 -7.55 -18.92 -3.68
CA ALA A 130 -7.90 -20.16 -2.99
C ALA A 130 -7.20 -20.26 -1.62
N GLY A 131 -7.98 -20.24 -0.54
CA GLY A 131 -7.49 -20.19 0.85
C GLY A 131 -7.16 -18.78 1.35
N GLY A 132 -7.53 -17.74 0.63
CA GLY A 132 -7.57 -16.37 1.10
C GLY A 132 -8.69 -16.12 2.12
N GLY A 133 -8.81 -14.90 2.61
CA GLY A 133 -9.87 -14.54 3.58
C GLY A 133 -11.27 -14.47 2.97
N GLY A 134 -11.37 -14.45 1.64
CA GLY A 134 -12.63 -14.38 0.90
C GLY A 134 -13.27 -13.00 0.96
N THR A 135 -14.50 -12.90 0.44
CA THR A 135 -15.26 -11.65 0.36
C THR A 135 -16.25 -11.55 1.51
N ALA A 136 -16.25 -10.44 2.24
CA ALA A 136 -17.31 -10.08 3.16
C ALA A 136 -18.34 -9.24 2.41
N THR A 137 -19.56 -9.74 2.33
CA THR A 137 -20.64 -9.07 1.63
C THR A 137 -21.56 -8.35 2.59
N TRP A 138 -22.08 -7.25 2.15
CA TRP A 138 -23.16 -6.53 2.80
C TRP A 138 -24.46 -7.33 2.69
N SER A 139 -25.15 -7.56 3.77
CA SER A 139 -26.49 -8.08 3.75
C SER A 139 -27.50 -6.99 4.09
N ASP A 140 -28.38 -6.70 3.13
CA ASP A 140 -29.59 -5.90 3.30
C ASP A 140 -29.48 -4.62 4.16
N SER A 141 -29.17 -3.51 3.55
CA SER A 141 -29.30 -2.14 4.08
C SER A 141 -28.56 -1.82 5.40
N LYS A 142 -27.61 -2.65 5.81
CA LYS A 142 -26.75 -2.38 6.99
C LYS A 142 -25.29 -2.38 6.64
N PRO A 143 -24.68 -1.21 6.40
CA PRO A 143 -23.23 -1.04 6.15
C PRO A 143 -22.32 -1.74 7.14
N SER A 144 -22.68 -1.72 8.42
CA SER A 144 -21.93 -2.38 9.49
C SER A 144 -21.82 -3.89 9.37
N SER A 145 -22.72 -4.54 8.59
CA SER A 145 -22.70 -6.00 8.42
C SER A 145 -21.44 -6.51 7.70
N VAL A 146 -20.81 -5.70 6.87
CA VAL A 146 -19.52 -6.01 6.22
C VAL A 146 -18.40 -6.25 7.25
N PHE A 147 -18.43 -5.52 8.35
CA PHE A 147 -17.43 -5.66 9.42
C PHE A 147 -17.82 -6.69 10.46
N THR A 148 -19.15 -6.86 10.70
CA THR A 148 -19.70 -7.65 11.80
C THR A 148 -20.50 -8.85 11.28
N GLY A 149 -20.98 -9.69 12.20
CA GLY A 149 -21.74 -10.88 11.84
C GLY A 149 -20.87 -12.08 11.48
N GLU A 150 -21.51 -13.18 11.09
CA GLU A 150 -20.83 -14.45 10.81
C GLU A 150 -19.99 -14.39 9.52
N THR A 151 -20.45 -13.63 8.53
CA THR A 151 -19.80 -13.44 7.24
C THR A 151 -18.95 -12.18 7.17
N GLY A 152 -18.97 -11.34 8.22
CA GLY A 152 -18.24 -10.09 8.27
C GLY A 152 -16.72 -10.27 8.33
N ALA A 153 -15.98 -9.24 7.94
CA ALA A 153 -14.52 -9.26 7.85
C ALA A 153 -13.87 -9.65 9.19
N ARG A 154 -14.41 -9.16 10.32
CA ARG A 154 -13.90 -9.49 11.65
C ARG A 154 -13.94 -10.99 11.94
N ALA A 155 -15.07 -11.62 11.68
CA ALA A 155 -15.25 -13.05 11.92
C ALA A 155 -14.34 -13.89 11.03
N LYS A 156 -14.17 -13.49 9.76
CA LYS A 156 -13.29 -14.17 8.80
C LYS A 156 -11.82 -14.08 9.20
N LEU A 157 -11.31 -12.89 9.51
CA LEU A 157 -9.94 -12.70 9.97
C LEU A 157 -9.65 -13.48 11.27
N THR A 158 -10.56 -13.43 12.25
CA THR A 158 -10.39 -14.18 13.50
C THR A 158 -10.42 -15.69 13.27
N ARG A 159 -11.29 -16.19 12.40
CA ARG A 159 -11.34 -17.61 12.01
C ARG A 159 -10.03 -18.06 11.36
N ASN A 160 -9.41 -17.19 10.58
CA ASN A 160 -8.11 -17.40 9.95
C ASN A 160 -6.92 -17.16 10.88
N LYS A 161 -7.18 -16.97 12.19
CA LYS A 161 -6.18 -16.75 13.23
C LYS A 161 -5.35 -15.46 13.05
N ALA A 162 -5.87 -14.46 12.34
CA ALA A 162 -5.25 -13.16 12.30
C ALA A 162 -5.25 -12.53 13.70
N PRO A 163 -4.15 -11.88 14.13
CA PRO A 163 -4.11 -11.13 15.36
C PRO A 163 -5.21 -10.07 15.43
N ALA A 164 -5.72 -9.78 16.61
CA ALA A 164 -6.79 -8.79 16.78
C ALA A 164 -6.29 -7.33 16.75
N THR A 165 -4.97 -7.16 16.85
CA THR A 165 -4.27 -5.88 16.75
C THR A 165 -3.90 -5.61 15.28
N ASP A 166 -3.63 -4.36 14.95
CA ASP A 166 -3.12 -3.94 13.63
C ASP A 166 -3.99 -4.39 12.44
N CYS A 167 -5.29 -4.53 12.68
CA CYS A 167 -6.27 -4.74 11.63
C CYS A 167 -6.74 -3.41 11.07
N VAL A 168 -6.69 -3.28 9.77
CA VAL A 168 -7.03 -2.06 9.02
C VAL A 168 -8.13 -2.36 8.02
N ALA A 169 -8.99 -1.38 7.79
CA ALA A 169 -9.96 -1.42 6.70
C ALA A 169 -9.79 -0.17 5.84
N VAL A 170 -9.61 -0.36 4.56
CA VAL A 170 -9.52 0.73 3.58
C VAL A 170 -10.75 0.66 2.70
N LEU A 171 -11.48 1.75 2.62
CA LEU A 171 -12.76 1.87 1.92
C LEU A 171 -12.62 2.76 0.68
N SER A 172 -13.46 2.51 -0.31
CA SER A 172 -13.68 3.44 -1.41
C SER A 172 -14.45 4.68 -0.93
N PRO A 173 -14.42 5.80 -1.66
CA PRO A 173 -15.21 6.98 -1.33
C PRO A 173 -16.72 6.69 -1.32
N GLU A 174 -17.19 5.84 -2.24
CA GLU A 174 -18.57 5.40 -2.33
C GLU A 174 -18.97 4.58 -1.10
N ALA A 175 -18.14 3.61 -0.71
CA ALA A 175 -18.35 2.79 0.47
C ALA A 175 -18.36 3.62 1.76
N THR A 176 -17.45 4.58 1.86
CA THR A 176 -17.41 5.54 2.99
C THR A 176 -18.68 6.38 3.02
N GLY A 177 -19.13 6.90 1.86
CA GLY A 177 -20.37 7.66 1.75
C GLY A 177 -21.58 6.88 2.24
N VAL A 178 -21.68 5.60 1.86
CA VAL A 178 -22.76 4.74 2.33
C VAL A 178 -22.62 4.38 3.81
N ALA A 179 -21.42 4.11 4.30
CA ALA A 179 -21.18 3.87 5.74
C ALA A 179 -21.67 5.04 6.60
N LEU A 180 -21.46 6.27 6.14
CA LEU A 180 -21.90 7.48 6.83
C LEU A 180 -23.43 7.67 6.82
N THR A 181 -24.21 6.88 6.11
CA THR A 181 -25.67 6.91 6.19
C THR A 181 -26.21 6.09 7.37
N GLU A 182 -25.42 5.23 7.97
CA GLU A 182 -25.84 4.39 9.09
C GLU A 182 -25.59 5.09 10.44
N ASP A 183 -26.62 5.19 11.26
CA ASP A 183 -26.58 5.79 12.61
C ASP A 183 -25.45 5.21 13.49
N LEU A 184 -25.08 3.95 13.28
CA LEU A 184 -24.05 3.28 14.07
C LEU A 184 -22.67 3.93 13.92
N PHE A 185 -22.39 4.50 12.76
CA PHE A 185 -21.12 5.18 12.49
C PHE A 185 -21.16 6.68 12.83
N VAL A 186 -22.31 7.33 12.69
CA VAL A 186 -22.46 8.78 12.76
C VAL A 186 -22.93 9.25 14.12
N ALA A 187 -23.83 8.51 14.77
CA ALA A 187 -24.39 8.92 16.05
C ALA A 187 -23.34 8.80 17.17
N ALA A 188 -22.98 9.93 17.78
CA ALA A 188 -21.94 9.99 18.82
C ALA A 188 -22.28 9.17 20.07
N ASP A 189 -23.56 8.95 20.38
CA ASP A 189 -24.02 8.11 21.47
C ASP A 189 -23.83 6.62 21.21
N LYS A 190 -23.78 6.22 19.94
CA LYS A 190 -23.58 4.81 19.53
C LYS A 190 -22.13 4.52 19.14
N SER A 191 -21.49 5.43 18.39
CA SER A 191 -20.11 5.29 17.93
C SER A 191 -19.07 5.68 18.99
N GLY A 192 -19.46 6.50 19.98
CA GLY A 192 -18.56 7.07 20.99
C GLY A 192 -17.60 8.13 20.42
N TRP A 193 -17.79 8.57 19.17
CA TRP A 193 -16.92 9.52 18.49
C TRP A 193 -17.71 10.62 17.80
N THR A 194 -17.31 11.89 18.04
CA THR A 194 -18.00 13.07 17.55
C THR A 194 -17.47 13.59 16.20
N VAL A 195 -16.34 13.05 15.71
CA VAL A 195 -15.62 13.57 14.53
C VAL A 195 -16.27 13.10 13.23
N ALA A 196 -16.92 11.96 13.23
CA ALA A 196 -17.57 11.39 12.03
C ALA A 196 -18.56 12.37 11.37
N LEU A 197 -19.37 13.05 12.19
CA LEU A 197 -20.36 14.00 11.69
C LEU A 197 -19.76 15.30 11.11
N ARG A 198 -18.57 15.68 11.58
CA ARG A 198 -17.92 16.93 11.15
C ARG A 198 -16.98 16.73 9.98
N ASP A 199 -16.16 15.68 10.04
CA ASP A 199 -15.04 15.48 9.11
C ASP A 199 -15.27 14.31 8.14
N GLY A 200 -16.42 13.60 8.25
CA GLY A 200 -16.73 12.46 7.40
C GLY A 200 -15.81 11.24 7.64
N ALA A 201 -15.03 11.24 8.70
CA ALA A 201 -14.11 10.15 9.00
C ALA A 201 -14.82 9.06 9.84
N VAL A 202 -14.76 7.82 9.37
CA VAL A 202 -15.39 6.66 10.06
C VAL A 202 -14.65 6.29 11.34
N GLY A 203 -13.34 6.56 11.43
CA GLY A 203 -12.53 6.33 12.61
C GLY A 203 -12.27 4.84 12.89
N ARG A 204 -12.10 4.46 14.16
CA ARG A 204 -11.88 3.07 14.54
C ARG A 204 -13.20 2.38 14.85
N VAL A 205 -13.55 1.39 14.03
CA VAL A 205 -14.84 0.69 14.11
C VAL A 205 -14.64 -0.81 14.12
N PHE A 206 -15.33 -1.50 15.04
CA PHE A 206 -15.30 -2.98 15.18
C PHE A 206 -13.90 -3.60 15.25
N GLY A 207 -12.91 -2.82 15.72
CA GLY A 207 -11.52 -3.26 15.84
C GLY A 207 -10.65 -3.01 14.62
N PHE A 208 -11.18 -2.34 13.59
CA PHE A 208 -10.44 -1.86 12.43
C PHE A 208 -10.17 -0.37 12.54
N ASP A 209 -8.96 0.05 12.19
CA ASP A 209 -8.65 1.43 11.89
C ASP A 209 -9.06 1.68 10.42
N THR A 210 -10.02 2.59 10.18
CA THR A 210 -10.58 2.80 8.84
C THR A 210 -9.90 3.95 8.14
N PHE A 211 -9.61 3.75 6.86
CA PHE A 211 -9.03 4.75 5.96
C PHE A 211 -9.86 4.79 4.68
N GLU A 212 -9.78 5.92 3.98
CA GLU A 212 -10.40 6.11 2.68
C GLU A 212 -9.32 6.28 1.62
N THR A 213 -9.55 5.71 0.44
CA THR A 213 -8.67 5.88 -0.71
C THR A 213 -9.46 5.98 -2.00
N GLN A 214 -8.97 6.80 -2.93
CA GLN A 214 -9.55 6.94 -4.28
C GLN A 214 -9.12 5.83 -5.24
N VAL A 215 -8.21 4.96 -4.82
CA VAL A 215 -7.69 3.86 -5.64
C VAL A 215 -8.66 2.69 -5.72
N LEU A 216 -9.49 2.51 -4.69
CA LEU A 216 -10.59 1.55 -4.66
C LEU A 216 -11.88 2.22 -5.14
N GLY A 217 -12.81 1.46 -5.72
CA GLY A 217 -14.13 1.94 -6.11
C GLY A 217 -14.51 1.64 -7.55
N TYR A 218 -15.74 1.97 -7.92
CA TYR A 218 -16.31 1.71 -9.23
C TYR A 218 -15.61 2.52 -10.32
N GLY A 219 -15.00 1.83 -11.28
CA GLY A 219 -14.35 2.45 -12.44
C GLY A 219 -12.95 3.00 -12.20
N SER A 220 -12.39 2.85 -11.01
CA SER A 220 -10.98 3.18 -10.74
C SER A 220 -10.11 1.95 -11.01
N VAL A 221 -9.12 2.14 -11.80
CA VAL A 221 -7.99 1.28 -12.12
C VAL A 221 -7.97 0.72 -13.52
N THR A 222 -7.09 1.31 -14.22
CA THR A 222 -6.48 0.85 -15.46
C THR A 222 -5.57 -0.32 -15.15
N ALA A 223 -6.06 -1.49 -15.22
CA ALA A 223 -5.30 -2.70 -15.56
C ALA A 223 -6.03 -3.97 -15.13
N GLY A 224 -7.01 -4.35 -15.87
CA GLY A 224 -7.28 -5.75 -16.21
C GLY A 224 -7.65 -6.74 -15.12
N THR A 225 -7.84 -6.34 -13.88
CA THR A 225 -8.20 -7.24 -12.79
C THR A 225 -9.22 -6.63 -11.83
N ASP A 226 -9.88 -7.47 -11.07
CA ASP A 226 -11.09 -7.20 -10.28
C ASP A 226 -10.91 -6.19 -9.11
N ALA A 227 -9.71 -5.68 -8.87
CA ALA A 227 -9.43 -4.71 -7.81
C ALA A 227 -10.22 -3.40 -7.95
N GLY A 228 -10.48 -2.97 -9.18
CA GLY A 228 -11.32 -1.80 -9.48
C GLY A 228 -12.80 -1.98 -9.15
N GLN A 229 -13.23 -3.16 -8.76
CA GLN A 229 -14.60 -3.48 -8.35
C GLN A 229 -14.74 -3.72 -6.83
N ALA A 230 -13.64 -3.65 -6.09
CA ALA A 230 -13.68 -3.81 -4.64
C ALA A 230 -14.13 -2.50 -3.98
N ASP A 231 -15.21 -2.55 -3.21
CA ASP A 231 -15.69 -1.42 -2.42
C ASP A 231 -14.77 -1.12 -1.23
N GLY A 232 -13.95 -2.08 -0.84
CA GLY A 232 -12.98 -1.96 0.22
C GLY A 232 -12.18 -3.23 0.44
N VAL A 233 -11.16 -3.15 1.29
CA VAL A 233 -10.39 -4.29 1.74
C VAL A 233 -10.09 -4.16 3.24
N ALA A 234 -10.30 -5.24 3.99
CA ALA A 234 -9.94 -5.35 5.39
C ALA A 234 -8.80 -6.36 5.54
N PHE A 235 -7.71 -5.96 6.16
CA PHE A 235 -6.54 -6.82 6.26
C PHE A 235 -5.77 -6.61 7.57
N HIS A 236 -4.94 -7.57 7.91
CA HIS A 236 -3.92 -7.41 8.94
C HIS A 236 -2.60 -7.00 8.27
N ARG A 237 -1.80 -6.21 8.96
CA ARG A 237 -0.53 -5.67 8.45
C ARG A 237 0.39 -6.69 7.78
N ASP A 238 0.40 -7.95 8.24
CA ASP A 238 1.24 -9.03 7.71
C ASP A 238 0.65 -9.76 6.48
N ALA A 239 -0.47 -9.31 5.94
CA ALA A 239 -1.07 -9.92 4.74
C ALA A 239 -0.16 -9.76 3.52
N VAL A 240 0.33 -8.55 3.27
CA VAL A 240 1.20 -8.20 2.14
C VAL A 240 2.43 -7.46 2.63
N ALA A 241 3.59 -7.77 2.07
CA ALA A 241 4.83 -7.04 2.26
C ALA A 241 5.10 -6.12 1.07
N LEU A 242 5.44 -4.87 1.37
CA LEU A 242 6.03 -3.93 0.44
C LEU A 242 7.51 -3.82 0.78
N ALA A 243 8.36 -4.07 -0.19
CA ALA A 243 9.79 -3.81 -0.10
C ALA A 243 10.17 -2.73 -1.09
N SER A 244 11.00 -1.79 -0.69
CA SER A 244 11.59 -0.80 -1.57
C SER A 244 13.10 -0.73 -1.36
N ALA A 245 13.82 -0.37 -2.41
CA ALA A 245 15.26 -0.16 -2.28
C ALA A 245 15.73 1.00 -3.16
N THR A 246 16.83 1.59 -2.73
CA THR A 246 17.49 2.64 -3.48
C THR A 246 18.09 2.09 -4.78
N LEU A 247 17.66 2.61 -5.93
CA LEU A 247 18.29 2.30 -7.19
C LEU A 247 19.75 2.76 -7.21
N GLN A 248 20.62 1.93 -7.75
CA GLN A 248 22.04 2.26 -7.88
C GLN A 248 22.25 3.45 -8.82
N LYS A 249 23.36 4.16 -8.59
CA LYS A 249 23.80 5.23 -9.46
C LYS A 249 24.08 4.70 -10.86
N PRO A 250 23.58 5.37 -11.92
CA PRO A 250 24.01 5.07 -13.28
C PRO A 250 25.50 5.36 -13.47
N ASP A 251 26.22 4.45 -14.10
CA ASP A 251 27.64 4.65 -14.44
C ASP A 251 27.78 5.80 -15.45
N GLY A 252 28.70 6.71 -15.18
CA GLY A 252 29.01 7.83 -16.08
C GLY A 252 28.26 9.13 -15.82
N LEU A 253 27.29 9.17 -14.89
CA LEU A 253 26.66 10.44 -14.51
C LEU A 253 27.46 11.17 -13.41
N PRO A 254 27.66 12.50 -13.56
CA PRO A 254 28.23 13.33 -12.50
C PRO A 254 27.35 13.31 -11.21
N ALA A 255 27.97 13.56 -10.06
CA ALA A 255 27.28 13.50 -8.78
C ALA A 255 26.21 14.59 -8.59
N ASP A 256 26.28 15.65 -9.36
CA ASP A 256 25.35 16.78 -9.37
C ASP A 256 24.08 16.55 -10.23
N GLN A 257 24.06 15.46 -11.01
CA GLN A 257 22.95 15.13 -11.90
C GLN A 257 22.03 14.04 -11.36
N PHE A 258 22.34 13.46 -10.21
CA PHE A 258 21.46 12.47 -9.59
C PHE A 258 21.39 12.69 -8.08
N ALA A 259 20.27 12.25 -7.49
CA ALA A 259 20.11 12.17 -6.05
C ALA A 259 19.29 10.91 -5.69
N VAL A 260 19.66 10.32 -4.59
CA VAL A 260 18.93 9.21 -3.97
C VAL A 260 18.64 9.60 -2.55
N GLU A 261 17.39 9.55 -2.17
CA GLU A 261 16.94 9.84 -0.82
C GLU A 261 16.05 8.70 -0.32
N ASN A 262 16.16 8.39 0.97
CA ASN A 262 15.33 7.40 1.66
C ASN A 262 14.64 8.07 2.85
N TYR A 263 13.36 7.83 3.01
CA TYR A 263 12.56 8.34 4.11
C TYR A 263 11.50 7.34 4.52
N LYS A 264 11.56 6.88 5.76
CA LYS A 264 10.59 5.93 6.33
C LYS A 264 10.38 4.68 5.47
N GLY A 265 11.46 4.11 4.93
CA GLY A 265 11.41 2.89 4.12
C GLY A 265 10.93 3.09 2.67
N LEU A 266 10.77 4.31 2.20
CA LEU A 266 10.54 4.62 0.80
C LEU A 266 11.81 5.24 0.21
N ALA A 267 12.33 4.64 -0.85
CA ALA A 267 13.58 5.04 -1.47
C ALA A 267 13.34 5.58 -2.89
N LEU A 268 13.65 6.84 -3.12
CA LEU A 268 13.39 7.52 -4.38
C LEU A 268 14.69 7.99 -5.01
N ARG A 269 14.85 7.76 -6.32
CA ARG A 269 15.95 8.29 -7.13
C ARG A 269 15.44 9.39 -8.05
N VAL A 270 16.15 10.49 -8.09
CA VAL A 270 15.93 11.57 -9.06
C VAL A 270 17.17 11.69 -9.93
N THR A 271 16.98 11.67 -11.23
CA THR A 271 18.04 11.81 -12.23
C THR A 271 17.72 12.98 -13.13
N LYS A 272 18.69 13.85 -13.37
CA LYS A 272 18.58 14.97 -14.31
C LYS A 272 19.64 14.83 -15.39
N ALA A 273 19.23 14.81 -16.65
CA ALA A 273 20.13 14.73 -17.78
C ALA A 273 19.71 15.71 -18.88
N TYR A 274 20.69 16.27 -19.59
CA TYR A 274 20.44 17.14 -20.74
C TYR A 274 20.26 16.30 -22.01
N ASP A 275 19.10 16.44 -22.65
CA ASP A 275 18.84 15.85 -23.96
C ASP A 275 19.28 16.83 -25.07
N ILE A 276 20.42 16.55 -25.67
CA ILE A 276 20.99 17.39 -26.76
C ILE A 276 20.12 17.36 -28.03
N THR A 277 19.33 16.32 -28.21
CA THR A 277 18.47 16.15 -29.38
C THR A 277 17.30 17.12 -29.36
N LYS A 278 16.70 17.27 -28.18
CA LYS A 278 15.55 18.14 -27.94
C LYS A 278 15.92 19.48 -27.32
N LYS A 279 17.22 19.67 -26.97
CA LYS A 279 17.76 20.87 -26.31
C LYS A 279 16.99 21.25 -25.03
N GLN A 280 16.69 20.26 -24.20
CA GLN A 280 15.96 20.40 -22.94
C GLN A 280 16.58 19.53 -21.87
N ASP A 281 16.42 19.89 -20.62
CA ASP A 281 16.73 19.01 -19.50
C ASP A 281 15.59 18.02 -19.30
N VAL A 282 15.89 16.77 -19.02
CA VAL A 282 14.92 15.75 -18.64
C VAL A 282 15.16 15.41 -17.18
N CYS A 283 14.12 15.49 -16.36
CA CYS A 283 14.11 15.05 -14.98
C CYS A 283 13.29 13.77 -14.89
N SER A 284 13.89 12.71 -14.35
CA SER A 284 13.24 11.42 -14.07
C SER A 284 13.19 11.17 -12.59
N VAL A 285 12.05 10.72 -12.12
CA VAL A 285 11.78 10.32 -10.74
C VAL A 285 11.45 8.85 -10.74
N ASP A 286 12.31 8.02 -10.15
CA ASP A 286 12.21 6.57 -10.17
C ASP A 286 12.02 6.02 -8.76
N PHE A 287 11.11 5.05 -8.65
CA PHE A 287 10.84 4.32 -7.42
C PHE A 287 10.87 2.81 -7.67
N LEU A 288 11.84 2.10 -7.08
CA LEU A 288 11.96 0.65 -7.18
C LEU A 288 11.27 -0.02 -5.99
N TYR A 289 10.33 -0.90 -6.26
CA TYR A 289 9.63 -1.66 -5.24
C TYR A 289 9.29 -3.08 -5.69
N GLY A 290 8.90 -3.88 -4.73
CA GLY A 290 8.38 -5.23 -4.92
C GLY A 290 7.28 -5.52 -3.91
N LEU A 291 6.28 -6.26 -4.34
CA LEU A 291 5.15 -6.69 -3.54
C LEU A 291 5.15 -8.20 -3.39
N LYS A 292 4.78 -8.68 -2.23
CA LYS A 292 4.55 -10.10 -2.01
C LYS A 292 3.49 -10.35 -0.97
N THR A 293 2.51 -11.16 -1.31
CA THR A 293 1.54 -11.68 -0.37
C THR A 293 2.25 -12.69 0.55
N LEU A 294 2.28 -12.37 1.86
CA LEU A 294 2.85 -13.24 2.90
C LEU A 294 1.79 -14.19 3.45
N ARG A 295 0.64 -13.66 3.80
CA ARG A 295 -0.50 -14.39 4.39
C ARG A 295 -1.81 -13.98 3.72
N LYS A 296 -2.20 -14.69 2.69
CA LYS A 296 -3.40 -14.42 1.93
C LYS A 296 -4.69 -14.54 2.76
N GLU A 297 -4.69 -15.40 3.77
CA GLU A 297 -5.80 -15.61 4.69
C GLU A 297 -6.07 -14.41 5.62
N HIS A 298 -5.14 -13.46 5.71
CA HIS A 298 -5.25 -12.24 6.52
C HIS A 298 -5.72 -11.03 5.70
N SER A 299 -6.22 -11.23 4.49
CA SER A 299 -6.88 -10.21 3.67
C SER A 299 -8.32 -10.65 3.36
N VAL A 300 -9.27 -9.74 3.48
CA VAL A 300 -10.70 -9.94 3.21
C VAL A 300 -11.18 -8.80 2.34
N GLN A 301 -11.73 -9.12 1.18
CA GLN A 301 -12.37 -8.14 0.32
C GLN A 301 -13.72 -7.72 0.93
N LEU A 302 -14.03 -6.44 0.86
CA LEU A 302 -15.32 -5.89 1.26
C LEU A 302 -16.13 -5.58 0.00
N SER A 303 -17.34 -6.15 -0.10
CA SER A 303 -18.25 -5.88 -1.20
C SER A 303 -19.55 -5.33 -0.63
N MET A 304 -19.86 -4.12 -1.01
CA MET A 304 -21.07 -3.40 -0.57
C MET A 304 -22.17 -3.38 -1.64
N GLY A 305 -21.98 -4.10 -2.75
CA GLY A 305 -22.97 -4.18 -3.82
C GLY A 305 -23.22 -2.86 -4.56
N LEU A 306 -22.28 -1.93 -4.50
CA LEU A 306 -22.39 -0.60 -5.10
C LEU A 306 -22.22 -0.58 -6.63
N GLY A 307 -22.25 -1.71 -7.30
CA GLY A 307 -21.95 -1.79 -8.73
C GLY A 307 -22.73 -2.84 -9.52
N SER A 308 -23.86 -3.34 -9.01
CA SER A 308 -24.72 -4.27 -9.75
C SER A 308 -25.85 -3.55 -10.48
#